data_fa7f2bb7a8444ee22e84e7b13fd4e95f
#
_entry.id   fa7f2bb7a8444ee22e84e7b13fd4e95f
#
_cell.length_a   1.000
_cell.length_b   1.000
_cell.length_c   1.000
_cell.angle_alpha   90.00
_cell.angle_beta   90.00
_cell.angle_gamma   90.00
#
_symmetry.space_group_name_H-M   'P 1'
#
loop_
_entity.id
_entity.type
_entity.pdbx_description
1 polymer ?
#
loop_
_entity_poly.entity_id
_entity_poly.type
_entity_poly.pdbx_seq_one_letter_code
_entity_poly.pdbx_strand_id
1 'polypeptide(L)'
;VAFNKTIATGDDALSVTSKPAVEGAWRWQSKTEVQWRPRDYWPSGTKVSVVARLTGVEAAKGVWGTSSTSSDFEIGDAMISTVDVATHTLTVRRNGKVIRTIPVTTGKRGYETRNGIKVIITRETSRRMDAATTGTDPTDPNYYNVVVKYAMRLTWSGEFLHAAPWSVYAQGHSNVSHGC
;
A
#
# COMPACT_ATOMS: atom_id res chain seq x y z
N VAL A 1 16.34 -2.14 2.78
CA VAL A 1 17.66 -2.49 2.23
C VAL A 1 17.68 -3.99 1.98
N ALA A 2 18.09 -4.41 0.79
CA ALA A 2 18.26 -5.81 0.42
C ALA A 2 19.76 -6.14 0.33
N PHE A 3 20.14 -7.29 0.85
CA PHE A 3 21.51 -7.80 0.84
C PHE A 3 21.56 -9.11 0.06
N ASN A 4 22.61 -9.33 -0.69
CA ASN A 4 22.83 -10.58 -1.41
C ASN A 4 23.29 -11.74 -0.50
N LYS A 5 23.63 -11.47 0.77
CA LYS A 5 24.01 -12.45 1.79
C LYS A 5 23.49 -11.99 3.16
N THR A 6 23.36 -12.95 4.10
CA THR A 6 22.98 -12.64 5.49
C THR A 6 24.05 -11.77 6.14
N ILE A 7 23.65 -10.67 6.77
CA ILE A 7 24.53 -9.84 7.58
C ILE A 7 24.37 -10.28 9.04
N ALA A 8 25.45 -10.68 9.68
CA ALA A 8 25.48 -10.84 11.13
C ALA A 8 25.43 -9.43 11.75
N THR A 9 24.49 -9.25 12.67
CA THR A 9 24.10 -7.97 13.26
C THR A 9 25.24 -7.08 13.71
N GLY A 10 25.35 -5.89 13.11
CA GLY A 10 26.01 -4.74 13.71
C GLY A 10 25.02 -3.60 13.64
N ASP A 11 24.40 -3.25 14.77
CA ASP A 11 23.40 -2.18 14.85
C ASP A 11 23.91 -0.81 14.36
N ASP A 12 25.25 -0.64 14.32
CA ASP A 12 25.90 0.58 13.86
C ASP A 12 26.09 0.64 12.33
N ALA A 13 25.97 -0.49 11.63
CA ALA A 13 26.19 -0.53 10.18
C ALA A 13 25.04 0.12 9.40
N LEU A 14 23.84 0.16 9.95
CA LEU A 14 22.66 0.72 9.34
C LEU A 14 22.13 1.87 10.19
N SER A 15 21.88 3.01 9.59
CA SER A 15 21.26 4.15 10.29
C SER A 15 20.18 4.81 9.44
N VAL A 16 19.12 5.25 10.12
CA VAL A 16 18.09 6.12 9.56
C VAL A 16 18.02 7.37 10.42
N THR A 17 18.18 8.51 9.80
CA THR A 17 17.98 9.81 10.43
C THR A 17 16.89 10.57 9.71
N SER A 18 16.13 11.39 10.43
CA SER A 18 15.07 12.17 9.82
C SER A 18 14.92 13.55 10.46
N LYS A 19 14.37 14.48 9.68
CA LYS A 19 14.03 15.84 10.15
C LYS A 19 12.60 16.19 9.66
N PRO A 20 11.62 16.34 10.60
CA PRO A 20 11.74 16.12 12.04
C PRO A 20 12.15 14.69 12.38
N ALA A 21 12.70 14.48 13.59
CA ALA A 21 13.08 13.16 14.07
C ALA A 21 11.83 12.28 14.25
N VAL A 22 11.90 11.05 13.75
CA VAL A 22 10.80 10.08 13.80
C VAL A 22 11.33 8.79 14.43
N GLU A 23 10.60 8.30 15.42
CA GLU A 23 10.89 7.03 16.07
C GLU A 23 10.52 5.86 15.17
N GLY A 24 11.37 4.84 15.09
CA GLY A 24 11.13 3.65 14.29
C GLY A 24 12.11 2.54 14.63
N ALA A 25 11.95 1.39 13.98
CA ALA A 25 12.76 0.21 14.24
C ALA A 25 13.09 -0.56 12.96
N TRP A 26 14.23 -1.24 13.00
CA TRP A 26 14.63 -2.22 12.01
C TRP A 26 13.94 -3.55 12.26
N ARG A 27 13.52 -4.22 11.17
CA ARG A 27 12.98 -5.57 11.21
C ARG A 27 13.51 -6.37 10.03
N TRP A 28 14.05 -7.55 10.29
CA TRP A 28 14.40 -8.51 9.26
C TRP A 28 13.14 -9.14 8.67
N GLN A 29 12.97 -9.02 7.36
CA GLN A 29 11.90 -9.67 6.59
C GLN A 29 12.34 -11.07 6.13
N SER A 30 13.64 -11.22 5.87
CA SER A 30 14.29 -12.48 5.48
C SER A 30 15.73 -12.48 5.99
N LYS A 31 16.50 -13.54 5.66
CA LYS A 31 17.93 -13.61 5.98
C LYS A 31 18.78 -12.55 5.27
N THR A 32 18.25 -11.95 4.21
CA THR A 32 18.99 -11.00 3.35
C THR A 32 18.30 -9.66 3.17
N GLU A 33 17.14 -9.46 3.80
CA GLU A 33 16.37 -8.22 3.67
C GLU A 33 15.99 -7.67 5.03
N VAL A 34 16.37 -6.44 5.31
CA VAL A 34 15.97 -5.68 6.49
C VAL A 34 15.21 -4.43 6.08
N GLN A 35 14.14 -4.14 6.79
CA GLN A 35 13.34 -2.94 6.60
C GLN A 35 13.34 -2.10 7.87
N TRP A 36 13.41 -0.79 7.70
CA TRP A 36 13.16 0.17 8.77
C TRP A 36 11.73 0.70 8.62
N ARG A 37 11.00 0.76 9.71
CA ARG A 37 9.64 1.26 9.73
C ARG A 37 9.46 2.25 10.87
N PRO A 38 8.85 3.45 10.61
CA PRO A 38 8.44 4.34 11.67
C PRO A 38 7.32 3.70 12.51
N ARG A 39 7.25 4.08 13.77
CA ARG A 39 6.16 3.64 14.69
C ARG A 39 4.80 4.12 14.19
N ASP A 40 4.74 5.38 13.79
CA ASP A 40 3.55 6.03 13.24
C ASP A 40 3.77 6.41 11.77
N TYR A 41 2.77 6.99 11.12
CA TYR A 41 2.96 7.51 9.76
C TYR A 41 3.99 8.64 9.72
N TRP A 42 4.79 8.67 8.67
CA TRP A 42 5.72 9.76 8.43
C TRP A 42 4.97 11.10 8.34
N PRO A 43 5.41 12.15 9.04
CA PRO A 43 4.95 13.49 8.75
C PRO A 43 5.32 13.91 7.31
N SER A 44 4.40 14.58 6.63
CA SER A 44 4.67 15.15 5.30
C SER A 44 5.84 16.13 5.36
N GLY A 45 6.68 16.13 4.32
CA GLY A 45 7.87 16.97 4.23
C GLY A 45 9.05 16.50 5.09
N THR A 46 8.95 15.34 5.76
CA THR A 46 10.09 14.78 6.51
C THR A 46 11.23 14.43 5.56
N LYS A 47 12.40 14.98 5.81
CA LYS A 47 13.63 14.59 5.11
C LYS A 47 14.24 13.40 5.81
N VAL A 48 14.57 12.37 5.04
CA VAL A 48 15.08 11.09 5.56
C VAL A 48 16.41 10.79 4.89
N SER A 49 17.41 10.40 5.70
CA SER A 49 18.67 9.87 5.25
C SER A 49 18.86 8.45 5.76
N VAL A 50 19.11 7.53 4.86
CA VAL A 50 19.41 6.12 5.16
C VAL A 50 20.86 5.87 4.79
N VAL A 51 21.65 5.36 5.73
CA VAL A 51 23.07 5.05 5.51
C VAL A 51 23.32 3.58 5.85
N ALA A 52 24.01 2.88 4.95
CA ALA A 52 24.51 1.54 5.16
C ALA A 52 26.04 1.58 5.09
N ARG A 53 26.71 1.53 6.25
CA ARG A 53 28.18 1.53 6.40
C ARG A 53 28.65 0.09 6.41
N LEU A 54 28.79 -0.50 5.22
CA LEU A 54 29.07 -1.92 5.10
C LEU A 54 30.55 -2.22 4.82
N THR A 55 31.34 -1.23 4.47
CA THR A 55 32.78 -1.41 4.23
C THR A 55 33.46 -1.93 5.49
N GLY A 56 34.10 -3.11 5.40
CA GLY A 56 34.79 -3.76 6.51
C GLY A 56 33.86 -4.42 7.54
N VAL A 57 32.56 -4.51 7.28
CA VAL A 57 31.59 -5.26 8.11
C VAL A 57 31.59 -6.72 7.68
N GLU A 58 31.82 -7.65 8.61
CA GLU A 58 31.72 -9.08 8.34
C GLU A 58 30.24 -9.48 8.31
N ALA A 59 29.74 -9.80 7.12
CA ALA A 59 28.35 -10.21 6.90
C ALA A 59 28.11 -11.71 7.20
N ALA A 60 29.14 -12.53 7.00
CA ALA A 60 29.17 -13.94 7.35
C ALA A 60 30.65 -14.36 7.44
N LYS A 61 30.95 -15.49 8.04
CA LYS A 61 32.34 -15.99 8.22
C LYS A 61 33.14 -15.86 6.90
N GLY A 62 34.14 -14.99 6.91
CA GLY A 62 34.99 -14.71 5.77
C GLY A 62 34.35 -13.89 4.64
N VAL A 63 33.18 -13.30 4.86
CA VAL A 63 32.44 -12.47 3.87
C VAL A 63 32.33 -11.05 4.40
N TRP A 64 33.03 -10.13 3.76
CA TRP A 64 33.10 -8.74 4.18
C TRP A 64 32.42 -7.80 3.19
N GLY A 65 31.79 -6.75 3.71
CA GLY A 65 31.26 -5.68 2.90
C GLY A 65 32.40 -4.89 2.22
N THR A 66 32.25 -4.62 0.94
CA THR A 66 33.27 -3.92 0.12
C THR A 66 32.93 -2.45 -0.13
N SER A 67 31.67 -2.05 0.11
CA SER A 67 31.20 -0.67 -0.12
C SER A 67 30.13 -0.26 0.87
N SER A 68 30.08 1.03 1.15
CA SER A 68 28.99 1.68 1.89
C SER A 68 28.09 2.43 0.91
N THR A 69 26.83 2.65 1.27
CA THR A 69 25.87 3.40 0.45
C THR A 69 24.96 4.26 1.31
N SER A 70 24.46 5.33 0.72
CA SER A 70 23.44 6.18 1.35
C SER A 70 22.33 6.52 0.36
N SER A 71 21.17 6.87 0.90
CA SER A 71 20.02 7.36 0.13
C SER A 71 19.30 8.43 0.92
N ASP A 72 19.05 9.57 0.28
CA ASP A 72 18.27 10.67 0.85
C ASP A 72 16.97 10.83 0.08
N PHE A 73 15.87 11.08 0.80
CA PHE A 73 14.57 11.33 0.19
C PHE A 73 13.69 12.19 1.10
N GLU A 74 12.64 12.74 0.54
CA GLU A 74 11.64 13.51 1.26
C GLU A 74 10.28 12.79 1.21
N ILE A 75 9.59 12.78 2.34
CA ILE A 75 8.25 12.22 2.45
C ILE A 75 7.24 13.18 1.82
N GLY A 76 6.49 12.70 0.85
CA GLY A 76 5.42 13.44 0.22
C GLY A 76 4.20 13.67 1.12
N ASP A 77 3.13 14.19 0.53
CA ASP A 77 1.86 14.39 1.24
C ASP A 77 1.28 13.09 1.79
N ALA A 78 0.77 13.16 3.02
CA ALA A 78 0.01 12.08 3.62
C ALA A 78 -1.40 12.04 3.00
N MET A 79 -1.62 11.15 2.03
CA MET A 79 -2.92 10.93 1.39
C MET A 79 -3.63 9.75 2.05
N ILE A 80 -4.70 10.05 2.79
CA ILE A 80 -5.50 9.04 3.49
C ILE A 80 -6.93 9.11 2.98
N SER A 81 -7.43 7.98 2.48
CA SER A 81 -8.82 7.81 2.07
C SER A 81 -9.53 6.87 3.04
N THR A 82 -10.65 7.30 3.58
CA THR A 82 -11.50 6.48 4.46
C THR A 82 -12.81 6.21 3.74
N VAL A 83 -13.14 4.93 3.58
CA VAL A 83 -14.44 4.49 3.08
C VAL A 83 -15.31 4.10 4.27
N ASP A 84 -16.43 4.74 4.40
CA ASP A 84 -17.50 4.36 5.33
C ASP A 84 -18.58 3.61 4.54
N VAL A 85 -18.70 2.31 4.81
CA VAL A 85 -19.62 1.41 4.12
C VAL A 85 -21.09 1.70 4.47
N ALA A 86 -21.35 2.18 5.69
CA ALA A 86 -22.70 2.45 6.16
C ALA A 86 -23.26 3.77 5.57
N THR A 87 -22.41 4.76 5.42
CA THR A 87 -22.79 6.05 4.82
C THR A 87 -22.52 6.13 3.32
N HIS A 88 -21.97 5.05 2.72
CA HIS A 88 -21.63 4.98 1.30
C HIS A 88 -20.74 6.13 0.83
N THR A 89 -19.76 6.51 1.66
CA THR A 89 -18.96 7.72 1.45
C THR A 89 -17.47 7.42 1.53
N LEU A 90 -16.70 7.94 0.57
CA LEU A 90 -15.25 7.99 0.60
C LEU A 90 -14.79 9.40 0.92
N THR A 91 -14.06 9.59 2.01
CA THR A 91 -13.46 10.87 2.41
C THR A 91 -11.97 10.82 2.15
N VAL A 92 -11.47 11.73 1.32
CA VAL A 92 -10.04 11.88 1.01
C VAL A 92 -9.45 13.03 1.82
N ARG A 93 -8.37 12.73 2.55
CA ARG A 93 -7.60 13.72 3.31
C ARG A 93 -6.18 13.84 2.76
N ARG A 94 -5.71 15.07 2.70
CA ARG A 94 -4.30 15.41 2.46
C ARG A 94 -3.77 16.12 3.70
N ASN A 95 -2.73 15.58 4.31
CA ASN A 95 -2.12 16.13 5.53
C ASN A 95 -3.17 16.45 6.61
N GLY A 96 -4.11 15.53 6.83
CA GLY A 96 -5.21 15.66 7.79
C GLY A 96 -6.42 16.49 7.33
N LYS A 97 -6.29 17.35 6.33
CA LYS A 97 -7.40 18.17 5.81
C LYS A 97 -8.24 17.38 4.80
N VAL A 98 -9.55 17.45 4.93
CA VAL A 98 -10.48 16.88 3.92
C VAL A 98 -10.34 17.70 2.63
N ILE A 99 -10.03 17.03 1.54
CA ILE A 99 -9.94 17.62 0.21
C ILE A 99 -11.02 17.14 -0.75
N ARG A 100 -11.63 15.96 -0.46
CA ARG A 100 -12.77 15.44 -1.21
C ARG A 100 -13.64 14.55 -0.33
N THR A 101 -14.95 14.58 -0.64
CA THR A 101 -15.94 13.62 -0.18
C THR A 101 -16.66 13.11 -1.43
N ILE A 102 -16.69 11.79 -1.62
CA ILE A 102 -17.14 11.16 -2.86
C ILE A 102 -18.18 10.11 -2.48
N PRO A 103 -19.40 10.14 -3.07
CA PRO A 103 -20.34 9.05 -2.93
C PRO A 103 -19.77 7.79 -3.60
N VAL A 104 -19.89 6.65 -2.91
CA VAL A 104 -19.36 5.37 -3.40
C VAL A 104 -20.39 4.26 -3.22
N THR A 105 -20.16 3.14 -3.86
CA THR A 105 -20.80 1.86 -3.58
C THR A 105 -19.70 0.84 -3.27
N THR A 106 -19.96 -0.04 -2.31
CA THR A 106 -19.04 -1.11 -1.91
C THR A 106 -19.71 -2.47 -2.16
N GLY A 107 -19.10 -3.55 -1.66
CA GLY A 107 -19.58 -4.91 -1.86
C GLY A 107 -20.99 -5.12 -1.30
N LYS A 108 -21.88 -5.70 -2.11
CA LYS A 108 -23.22 -6.14 -1.71
C LYS A 108 -23.15 -7.32 -0.73
N ARG A 109 -24.28 -7.68 -0.13
CA ARG A 109 -24.41 -8.85 0.74
C ARG A 109 -23.89 -10.12 0.05
N GLY A 110 -23.00 -10.84 0.74
CA GLY A 110 -22.28 -12.01 0.23
C GLY A 110 -21.02 -11.70 -0.56
N TYR A 111 -20.73 -10.42 -0.81
CA TYR A 111 -19.53 -9.92 -1.49
C TYR A 111 -18.96 -8.69 -0.76
N GLU A 112 -19.06 -8.67 0.56
CA GLU A 112 -18.70 -7.51 1.37
C GLU A 112 -17.25 -7.10 1.15
N THR A 113 -17.02 -5.81 0.97
CA THR A 113 -15.68 -5.24 0.96
C THR A 113 -15.02 -5.45 2.34
N ARG A 114 -13.87 -6.09 2.36
CA ARG A 114 -13.19 -6.39 3.62
C ARG A 114 -12.68 -5.12 4.30
N ASN A 115 -12.90 -5.03 5.61
CA ASN A 115 -12.38 -3.95 6.43
C ASN A 115 -10.86 -4.03 6.59
N GLY A 116 -10.24 -2.93 7.00
CA GLY A 116 -8.83 -2.84 7.34
C GLY A 116 -8.07 -1.75 6.60
N ILE A 117 -6.82 -1.58 6.97
CA ILE A 117 -5.90 -0.63 6.34
C ILE A 117 -5.33 -1.28 5.08
N LYS A 118 -5.45 -0.58 3.96
CA LYS A 118 -4.97 -1.02 2.65
C LYS A 118 -4.12 0.06 2.02
N VAL A 119 -3.15 -0.33 1.21
CA VAL A 119 -2.33 0.58 0.41
C VAL A 119 -2.64 0.40 -1.06
N ILE A 120 -2.54 1.48 -1.85
CA ILE A 120 -2.64 1.37 -3.30
C ILE A 120 -1.37 0.69 -3.82
N ILE A 121 -1.51 -0.54 -4.33
CA ILE A 121 -0.41 -1.37 -4.82
C ILE A 121 -0.02 -0.97 -6.24
N THR A 122 -1.03 -0.80 -7.12
CA THR A 122 -0.84 -0.37 -8.52
C THR A 122 -1.94 0.60 -8.93
N ARG A 123 -1.66 1.39 -9.99
CA ARG A 123 -2.61 2.29 -10.65
C ARG A 123 -2.61 2.01 -12.12
N GLU A 124 -3.79 1.83 -12.69
CA GLU A 124 -3.98 1.52 -14.11
C GLU A 124 -5.05 2.46 -14.68
N THR A 125 -4.84 3.00 -15.84
CA THR A 125 -5.83 3.86 -16.53
C THR A 125 -7.06 3.06 -16.95
N SER A 126 -6.87 1.78 -17.25
CA SER A 126 -7.91 0.85 -17.65
C SER A 126 -7.51 -0.58 -17.28
N ARG A 127 -8.48 -1.36 -16.78
CA ARG A 127 -8.28 -2.78 -16.44
C ARG A 127 -9.50 -3.60 -16.79
N ARG A 128 -9.28 -4.78 -17.37
CA ARG A 128 -10.32 -5.81 -17.48
C ARG A 128 -10.45 -6.52 -16.14
N MET A 129 -11.66 -6.56 -15.62
CA MET A 129 -12.04 -7.32 -14.43
C MET A 129 -12.94 -8.46 -14.88
N ASP A 130 -12.48 -9.69 -14.67
CA ASP A 130 -13.13 -10.92 -15.06
C ASP A 130 -13.31 -11.80 -13.82
N ALA A 131 -14.55 -12.08 -13.46
CA ALA A 131 -14.90 -12.87 -12.29
C ALA A 131 -14.37 -14.33 -12.39
N ALA A 132 -14.12 -14.84 -13.57
CA ALA A 132 -13.49 -16.15 -13.76
C ALA A 132 -12.09 -16.21 -13.11
N THR A 133 -11.36 -15.08 -13.03
CA THR A 133 -10.04 -15.02 -12.38
C THR A 133 -10.10 -15.19 -10.87
N THR A 134 -11.28 -15.09 -10.28
CA THR A 134 -11.56 -15.31 -8.83
C THR A 134 -12.37 -16.59 -8.59
N GLY A 135 -12.53 -17.43 -9.62
CA GLY A 135 -13.20 -18.73 -9.53
C GLY A 135 -14.71 -18.71 -9.76
N THR A 136 -15.28 -17.59 -10.21
CA THR A 136 -16.71 -17.52 -10.54
C THR A 136 -16.94 -18.16 -11.92
N ASP A 137 -17.85 -19.13 -12.00
CA ASP A 137 -18.23 -19.78 -13.25
C ASP A 137 -18.90 -18.76 -14.20
N PRO A 138 -18.58 -18.76 -15.52
CA PRO A 138 -19.21 -17.87 -16.49
C PRO A 138 -20.73 -18.00 -16.60
N THR A 139 -21.33 -19.09 -16.14
CA THR A 139 -22.77 -19.31 -16.08
C THR A 139 -23.42 -18.81 -14.79
N ASP A 140 -22.63 -18.39 -13.80
CA ASP A 140 -23.15 -17.85 -12.53
C ASP A 140 -23.82 -16.49 -12.77
N PRO A 141 -25.04 -16.24 -12.22
CA PRO A 141 -25.71 -14.93 -12.31
C PRO A 141 -24.90 -13.74 -11.78
N ASN A 142 -23.88 -14.00 -10.97
CA ASN A 142 -22.96 -12.98 -10.45
C ASN A 142 -21.70 -12.83 -11.28
N TYR A 143 -21.60 -13.56 -12.39
CA TYR A 143 -20.44 -13.42 -13.28
C TYR A 143 -20.41 -12.02 -13.92
N TYR A 144 -19.22 -11.48 -14.03
CA TYR A 144 -18.96 -10.23 -14.73
C TYR A 144 -17.64 -10.30 -15.48
N ASN A 145 -17.58 -9.61 -16.61
CA ASN A 145 -16.38 -9.37 -17.39
C ASN A 145 -16.46 -7.96 -17.96
N VAL A 146 -15.85 -7.01 -17.28
CA VAL A 146 -15.99 -5.58 -17.56
C VAL A 146 -14.64 -4.88 -17.63
N VAL A 147 -14.56 -3.83 -18.44
CA VAL A 147 -13.39 -2.94 -18.46
C VAL A 147 -13.70 -1.72 -17.60
N VAL A 148 -12.94 -1.55 -16.52
CA VAL A 148 -13.03 -0.41 -15.63
C VAL A 148 -11.95 0.62 -15.94
N LYS A 149 -12.21 1.89 -15.61
CA LYS A 149 -11.26 2.99 -15.72
C LYS A 149 -10.70 3.37 -14.33
N TYR A 150 -9.49 3.92 -14.33
CA TYR A 150 -8.82 4.43 -13.11
C TYR A 150 -8.75 3.41 -12.00
N ALA A 151 -8.37 2.18 -12.33
CA ALA A 151 -8.27 1.08 -11.39
C ALA A 151 -7.07 1.26 -10.45
N MET A 152 -7.33 1.31 -9.14
CA MET A 152 -6.32 1.34 -8.09
C MET A 152 -6.43 0.04 -7.29
N ARG A 153 -5.45 -0.84 -7.44
CA ARG A 153 -5.42 -2.14 -6.75
C ARG A 153 -5.13 -1.94 -5.27
N LEU A 154 -5.93 -2.55 -4.42
CA LEU A 154 -5.81 -2.52 -2.96
C LEU A 154 -5.33 -3.86 -2.37
N THR A 155 -5.64 -4.98 -3.03
CA THR A 155 -5.22 -6.32 -2.60
C THR A 155 -4.84 -7.19 -3.79
N TRP A 156 -3.96 -8.15 -3.57
CA TRP A 156 -3.62 -9.15 -4.59
C TRP A 156 -4.80 -10.09 -4.89
N SER A 157 -5.74 -10.25 -3.94
CA SER A 157 -6.97 -11.05 -4.10
C SER A 157 -8.07 -10.36 -4.92
N GLY A 158 -7.84 -9.11 -5.40
CA GLY A 158 -8.71 -8.51 -6.40
C GLY A 158 -9.61 -7.38 -5.95
N GLU A 159 -9.37 -6.76 -4.79
CA GLU A 159 -10.10 -5.53 -4.41
C GLU A 159 -9.46 -4.29 -5.06
N PHE A 160 -10.30 -3.40 -5.55
CA PHE A 160 -9.91 -2.17 -6.24
C PHE A 160 -10.80 -0.99 -5.85
N LEU A 161 -10.24 0.23 -5.97
CA LEU A 161 -11.03 1.44 -6.24
C LEU A 161 -11.01 1.67 -7.75
N HIS A 162 -12.17 1.95 -8.36
CA HIS A 162 -12.26 2.19 -9.80
C HIS A 162 -13.50 3.04 -10.14
N ALA A 163 -13.55 3.60 -11.34
CA ALA A 163 -14.75 4.25 -11.85
C ALA A 163 -15.81 3.19 -12.22
N ALA A 164 -17.05 3.43 -11.81
CA ALA A 164 -18.20 2.55 -12.07
C ALA A 164 -19.40 3.36 -12.58
N PRO A 165 -19.36 3.86 -13.82
CA PRO A 165 -20.45 4.72 -14.35
C PRO A 165 -21.80 4.00 -14.48
N TRP A 166 -21.81 2.67 -14.51
CA TRP A 166 -23.03 1.84 -14.55
C TRP A 166 -23.75 1.76 -13.22
N SER A 167 -23.15 2.15 -12.11
CA SER A 167 -23.74 2.08 -10.77
C SER A 167 -23.86 3.43 -10.06
N VAL A 168 -23.84 4.54 -10.80
CA VAL A 168 -23.97 5.90 -10.25
C VAL A 168 -25.26 6.03 -9.41
N TYR A 169 -26.34 5.37 -9.80
CA TYR A 169 -27.60 5.35 -9.06
C TYR A 169 -27.47 4.78 -7.63
N ALA A 170 -26.48 3.92 -7.39
CA ALA A 170 -26.25 3.27 -6.10
C ALA A 170 -25.22 4.01 -5.24
N GLN A 171 -24.34 4.80 -5.86
CA GLN A 171 -23.27 5.53 -5.15
C GLN A 171 -23.87 6.54 -4.17
N GLY A 172 -23.46 6.45 -2.91
CA GLY A 172 -24.02 7.25 -1.81
C GLY A 172 -25.31 6.70 -1.21
N HIS A 173 -25.85 5.58 -1.71
CA HIS A 173 -27.16 5.06 -1.29
C HIS A 173 -27.16 3.56 -0.96
N SER A 174 -26.42 2.74 -1.68
CA SER A 174 -26.44 1.29 -1.49
C SER A 174 -25.17 0.60 -1.97
N ASN A 175 -24.91 -0.60 -1.44
CA ASN A 175 -23.77 -1.42 -1.77
C ASN A 175 -24.20 -2.48 -2.79
N VAL A 176 -23.69 -2.39 -4.03
CA VAL A 176 -24.11 -3.24 -5.16
C VAL A 176 -22.95 -3.92 -5.88
N SER A 177 -21.68 -3.65 -5.48
CA SER A 177 -20.52 -4.23 -6.14
C SER A 177 -20.24 -5.67 -5.69
N HIS A 178 -19.24 -6.30 -6.29
CA HIS A 178 -18.74 -7.62 -5.92
C HIS A 178 -17.45 -7.51 -5.07
N GLY A 179 -17.35 -6.47 -4.22
CA GLY A 179 -16.26 -6.30 -3.25
C GLY A 179 -15.32 -5.12 -3.50
N CYS A 180 -15.43 -4.44 -4.64
CA CYS A 180 -14.65 -3.23 -4.94
C CYS A 180 -15.33 -1.97 -4.39
#